data_9875525be7b7625b518544d866b20680
#
_entry.id   9875525be7b7625b518544d866b20680
#
_cell.length_a   1.000
_cell.length_b   1.000
_cell.length_c   1.000
_cell.angle_alpha   90.00
_cell.angle_beta   90.00
_cell.angle_gamma   90.00
#
_symmetry.space_group_name_H-M   'P 1'
#
loop_
_entity.id
_entity.type
_entity.pdbx_description
1 polymer ?
#
loop_
_entity_poly.entity_id
_entity_poly.type
_entity_poly.pdbx_seq_one_letter_code
_entity_poly.pdbx_strand_id
1 'polypeptide(L)'
;LFHKGIVMSGIADRIMSFDNTDSRPLVDAILEELGITTSDIEKLETVPYETLAEAYKKVMPAIQAVGGYTGCAPIPNRFYIGDPRIVGFTEHAKTIPVIAGTVVAELGGFAPTLRNRTSMSAEEQIIYLKKYLGSSAEELATLFHFCYPDRPVTDLLLLDTFSRTATKDFVRKKAAF
;
A
#
# COMPACT_ATOMS: atom_id res chain seq x y z
N LEU A 1 -15.92 -19.03 -0.86
CA LEU A 1 -15.10 -18.48 -1.95
C LEU A 1 -13.74 -19.18 -2.01
N PHE A 2 -12.94 -19.16 -0.94
CA PHE A 2 -11.64 -19.83 -0.88
C PHE A 2 -11.44 -20.47 0.52
N HIS A 3 -10.57 -21.49 0.59
CA HIS A 3 -10.32 -22.27 1.80
C HIS A 3 -8.94 -22.02 2.39
N LYS A 4 -8.06 -21.36 1.68
CA LYS A 4 -6.70 -20.97 2.09
C LYS A 4 -6.33 -19.69 1.38
N GLY A 5 -5.49 -18.85 2.00
CA GLY A 5 -5.01 -17.59 1.44
C GLY A 5 -3.49 -17.46 1.49
N ILE A 6 -2.92 -16.85 0.46
CA ILE A 6 -1.52 -16.40 0.46
C ILE A 6 -1.54 -14.91 0.17
N VAL A 7 -0.91 -14.12 1.02
CA VAL A 7 -0.81 -12.67 0.90
C VAL A 7 0.67 -12.29 0.80
N MET A 8 1.06 -11.77 -0.35
CA MET A 8 2.43 -11.32 -0.61
C MET A 8 2.43 -9.80 -0.72
N SER A 9 2.93 -9.10 0.30
CA SER A 9 2.97 -7.63 0.44
C SER A 9 1.62 -6.92 0.24
N GLY A 10 0.51 -7.65 0.38
CA GLY A 10 -0.83 -7.12 0.13
C GLY A 10 -1.50 -6.50 1.37
N ILE A 11 -0.82 -6.51 2.53
CA ILE A 11 -1.34 -5.90 3.76
C ILE A 11 -0.44 -4.71 4.06
N ALA A 12 -1.00 -3.52 3.91
CA ALA A 12 -0.25 -2.28 4.07
C ALA A 12 -0.91 -1.39 5.11
N ASP A 13 -0.11 -0.64 5.84
CA ASP A 13 -0.62 0.50 6.57
C ASP A 13 -0.95 1.62 5.58
N ARG A 14 -1.79 2.57 6.01
CA ARG A 14 -2.19 3.70 5.18
C ARG A 14 -0.96 4.38 4.62
N ILE A 15 -0.67 4.20 3.32
CA ILE A 15 0.41 4.90 2.61
C ILE A 15 0.17 6.40 2.64
N MET A 16 -1.09 6.75 2.57
CA MET A 16 -1.56 8.11 2.67
C MET A 16 -2.72 8.05 3.67
N SER A 17 -2.62 8.80 4.73
CA SER A 17 -3.72 9.01 5.66
C SER A 17 -4.78 9.85 4.94
N PHE A 18 -5.52 9.22 4.05
CA PHE A 18 -6.78 9.80 3.63
C PHE A 18 -7.75 9.57 4.78
N ASP A 19 -8.11 10.61 5.47
CA ASP A 19 -9.22 10.58 6.43
C ASP A 19 -10.54 10.22 5.74
N ASN A 20 -10.56 10.37 4.42
CA ASN A 20 -11.67 10.03 3.56
C ASN A 20 -11.21 9.11 2.42
N THR A 21 -11.61 7.85 2.45
CA THR A 21 -11.42 6.87 1.35
C THR A 21 -12.72 6.68 0.55
N ASP A 22 -13.67 7.58 0.69
CA ASP A 22 -14.92 7.52 -0.05
C ASP A 22 -14.69 7.86 -1.52
N SER A 23 -14.77 6.84 -2.37
CA SER A 23 -14.65 6.97 -3.82
C SER A 23 -15.96 7.26 -4.54
N ARG A 24 -17.10 7.40 -3.81
CA ARG A 24 -18.40 7.69 -4.45
C ARG A 24 -18.39 8.96 -5.30
N PRO A 25 -17.80 10.08 -4.85
CA PRO A 25 -17.72 11.29 -5.68
C PRO A 25 -16.98 11.07 -7.01
N LEU A 26 -15.94 10.23 -7.00
CA LEU A 26 -15.22 9.86 -8.22
C LEU A 26 -16.09 9.00 -9.14
N VAL A 27 -16.79 8.01 -8.57
CA VAL A 27 -17.68 7.12 -9.33
C VAL A 27 -18.81 7.92 -9.97
N ASP A 28 -19.45 8.81 -9.20
CA ASP A 28 -20.54 9.65 -9.68
C ASP A 28 -20.07 10.55 -10.85
N ALA A 29 -18.89 11.16 -10.72
CA ALA A 29 -18.31 11.97 -11.81
C ALA A 29 -17.99 11.16 -13.06
N ILE A 30 -17.50 9.92 -12.91
CA ILE A 30 -17.27 9.02 -14.05
C ILE A 30 -18.57 8.63 -14.72
N LEU A 31 -19.61 8.29 -13.95
CA LEU A 31 -20.93 7.96 -14.48
C LEU A 31 -21.51 9.12 -15.26
N GLU A 32 -21.43 10.34 -14.72
CA GLU A 32 -21.88 11.57 -15.39
C GLU A 32 -21.12 11.78 -16.71
N GLU A 33 -19.79 11.65 -16.71
CA GLU A 33 -18.94 11.80 -17.90
C GLU A 33 -19.32 10.78 -18.99
N LEU A 34 -19.67 9.56 -18.60
CA LEU A 34 -20.06 8.48 -19.52
C LEU A 34 -21.55 8.51 -19.90
N GLY A 35 -22.35 9.43 -19.32
CA GLY A 35 -23.79 9.48 -19.53
C GLY A 35 -24.52 8.23 -19.00
N ILE A 36 -23.97 7.59 -17.97
CA ILE A 36 -24.54 6.40 -17.32
C ILE A 36 -25.25 6.85 -16.03
N THR A 37 -26.49 6.43 -15.86
CA THR A 37 -27.23 6.70 -14.61
C THR A 37 -26.88 5.66 -13.53
N THR A 38 -27.05 6.02 -12.26
CA THR A 38 -26.79 5.10 -11.13
C THR A 38 -27.64 3.83 -11.22
N SER A 39 -28.85 3.90 -11.81
CA SER A 39 -29.71 2.74 -12.05
C SER A 39 -29.14 1.78 -13.09
N ASP A 40 -28.26 2.25 -13.94
CA ASP A 40 -27.64 1.50 -15.04
C ASP A 40 -26.15 1.21 -14.80
N ILE A 41 -25.71 1.26 -13.56
CA ILE A 41 -24.28 1.14 -13.17
C ILE A 41 -23.60 -0.13 -13.77
N GLU A 42 -24.37 -1.19 -13.99
CA GLU A 42 -23.88 -2.42 -14.61
C GLU A 42 -23.33 -2.21 -16.03
N LYS A 43 -23.72 -1.11 -16.70
CA LYS A 43 -23.16 -0.75 -18.01
C LYS A 43 -21.64 -0.50 -17.94
N LEU A 44 -21.09 -0.15 -16.78
CA LEU A 44 -19.63 -0.01 -16.59
C LEU A 44 -18.86 -1.27 -16.92
N GLU A 45 -19.45 -2.45 -16.72
CA GLU A 45 -18.81 -3.74 -17.05
C GLU A 45 -18.56 -3.92 -18.55
N THR A 46 -19.28 -3.18 -19.39
CA THR A 46 -19.19 -3.26 -20.85
C THR A 46 -18.52 -2.05 -21.48
N VAL A 47 -18.19 -1.02 -20.71
CA VAL A 47 -17.46 0.15 -21.22
C VAL A 47 -16.03 -0.28 -21.60
N PRO A 48 -15.55 0.05 -22.82
CA PRO A 48 -14.16 -0.22 -23.20
C PRO A 48 -13.19 0.43 -22.21
N TYR A 49 -12.09 -0.28 -21.91
CA TYR A 49 -11.09 0.18 -20.95
C TYR A 49 -10.56 1.60 -21.26
N GLU A 50 -10.28 1.86 -22.54
CA GLU A 50 -9.75 3.16 -23.01
C GLU A 50 -10.74 4.29 -22.69
N THR A 51 -12.04 4.07 -22.96
CA THR A 51 -13.11 5.04 -22.69
C THR A 51 -13.24 5.31 -21.17
N LEU A 52 -13.20 4.25 -20.36
CA LEU A 52 -13.23 4.38 -18.91
C LEU A 52 -11.99 5.12 -18.38
N ALA A 53 -10.80 4.81 -18.92
CA ALA A 53 -9.55 5.46 -18.52
C ALA A 53 -9.52 6.94 -18.90
N GLU A 54 -10.09 7.32 -20.03
CA GLU A 54 -10.23 8.72 -20.45
C GLU A 54 -11.20 9.49 -19.54
N ALA A 55 -12.37 8.91 -19.24
CA ALA A 55 -13.32 9.50 -18.31
C ALA A 55 -12.66 9.71 -16.93
N TYR A 56 -11.97 8.69 -16.39
CA TYR A 56 -11.23 8.79 -15.12
C TYR A 56 -10.21 9.93 -15.15
N LYS A 57 -9.34 9.99 -16.19
CA LYS A 57 -8.32 11.04 -16.33
C LYS A 57 -8.93 12.44 -16.38
N LYS A 58 -10.09 12.58 -17.00
CA LYS A 58 -10.80 13.85 -17.15
C LYS A 58 -11.37 14.34 -15.82
N VAL A 59 -11.98 13.47 -15.03
CA VAL A 59 -12.66 13.86 -13.78
C VAL A 59 -11.73 13.91 -12.56
N MET A 60 -10.67 13.09 -12.53
CA MET A 60 -9.77 12.94 -11.40
C MET A 60 -9.20 14.28 -10.87
N PRO A 61 -8.71 15.23 -11.73
CA PRO A 61 -8.13 16.47 -11.23
C PRO A 61 -9.11 17.32 -10.41
N ALA A 62 -10.38 17.35 -10.79
CA ALA A 62 -11.40 18.10 -10.07
C ALA A 62 -11.69 17.49 -8.69
N ILE A 63 -11.73 16.16 -8.60
CA ILE A 63 -11.91 15.43 -7.34
C ILE A 63 -10.70 15.66 -6.41
N GLN A 64 -9.47 15.60 -6.95
CA GLN A 64 -8.26 15.86 -6.17
C GLN A 64 -8.17 17.31 -5.67
N ALA A 65 -8.60 18.28 -6.47
CA ALA A 65 -8.56 19.70 -6.10
C ALA A 65 -9.39 20.02 -4.85
N VAL A 66 -10.42 19.22 -4.56
CA VAL A 66 -11.24 19.35 -3.34
C VAL A 66 -10.85 18.35 -2.25
N GLY A 67 -9.69 17.69 -2.37
CA GLY A 67 -9.22 16.69 -1.39
C GLY A 67 -9.98 15.36 -1.44
N GLY A 68 -10.70 15.09 -2.53
CA GLY A 68 -11.43 13.84 -2.72
C GLY A 68 -10.50 12.65 -3.01
N TYR A 69 -10.96 11.47 -2.64
CA TYR A 69 -10.22 10.23 -2.86
C TYR A 69 -10.42 9.72 -4.29
N THR A 70 -9.32 9.48 -5.00
CA THR A 70 -9.32 9.02 -6.39
C THR A 70 -8.85 7.58 -6.57
N GLY A 71 -8.63 6.85 -5.47
CA GLY A 71 -8.30 5.43 -5.51
C GLY A 71 -9.55 4.54 -5.45
N CYS A 72 -9.29 3.23 -5.37
CA CYS A 72 -10.31 2.20 -5.19
C CYS A 72 -10.02 1.39 -3.93
N ALA A 73 -10.50 1.87 -2.78
CA ALA A 73 -10.46 1.13 -1.53
C ALA A 73 -11.85 0.57 -1.19
N PRO A 74 -11.94 -0.63 -0.60
CA PRO A 74 -13.22 -1.14 -0.15
C PRO A 74 -13.79 -0.26 0.96
N ILE A 75 -15.06 0.09 0.85
CA ILE A 75 -15.81 0.84 1.88
C ILE A 75 -16.63 -0.16 2.70
N PRO A 76 -16.65 -0.05 4.04
CA PRO A 76 -17.47 -0.90 4.88
C PRO A 76 -18.94 -0.90 4.45
N ASN A 77 -19.50 -2.09 4.28
CA ASN A 77 -20.88 -2.32 3.88
C ASN A 77 -21.37 -3.68 4.44
N ARG A 78 -22.55 -4.13 4.03
CA ARG A 78 -23.10 -5.41 4.50
C ARG A 78 -22.25 -6.66 4.20
N PHE A 79 -21.32 -6.59 3.25
CA PHE A 79 -20.43 -7.70 2.84
C PHE A 79 -19.01 -7.52 3.37
N TYR A 80 -18.53 -6.30 3.44
CA TYR A 80 -17.21 -5.94 3.92
C TYR A 80 -17.34 -5.07 5.18
N ILE A 81 -17.07 -5.66 6.33
CA ILE A 81 -17.25 -5.00 7.63
C ILE A 81 -16.13 -4.00 7.98
N GLY A 82 -15.03 -4.00 7.23
CA GLY A 82 -13.88 -3.13 7.44
C GLY A 82 -12.56 -3.88 7.54
N ASP A 83 -11.49 -3.15 7.85
CA ASP A 83 -10.16 -3.72 8.03
C ASP A 83 -10.16 -4.70 9.22
N PRO A 84 -9.84 -5.99 9.01
CA PRO A 84 -9.86 -6.99 10.08
C PRO A 84 -8.88 -6.70 11.21
N ARG A 85 -7.87 -5.87 10.99
CA ARG A 85 -6.95 -5.42 12.05
C ARG A 85 -7.63 -4.46 13.03
N ILE A 86 -8.69 -3.77 12.59
CA ILE A 86 -9.45 -2.79 13.37
C ILE A 86 -10.74 -3.41 13.90
N VAL A 87 -11.55 -4.00 13.02
CA VAL A 87 -12.87 -4.51 13.38
C VAL A 87 -12.88 -5.99 13.80
N GLY A 88 -11.73 -6.68 13.65
CA GLY A 88 -11.60 -8.12 13.93
C GLY A 88 -11.97 -9.00 12.74
N PHE A 89 -11.81 -10.31 12.92
CA PHE A 89 -12.14 -11.32 11.92
C PHE A 89 -13.55 -11.85 12.12
N THR A 90 -14.29 -12.05 11.04
CA THR A 90 -15.55 -12.80 11.08
C THR A 90 -15.29 -14.25 11.48
N GLU A 91 -16.29 -14.94 12.04
CA GLU A 91 -16.16 -16.34 12.44
C GLU A 91 -15.67 -17.23 11.29
N HIS A 92 -16.18 -17.00 10.09
CA HIS A 92 -15.70 -17.70 8.90
C HIS A 92 -14.24 -17.36 8.58
N ALA A 93 -13.84 -16.09 8.62
CA ALA A 93 -12.47 -15.68 8.33
C ALA A 93 -11.45 -16.23 9.35
N LYS A 94 -11.85 -16.47 10.60
CA LYS A 94 -11.00 -17.09 11.63
C LYS A 94 -10.56 -18.50 11.22
N THR A 95 -11.40 -19.25 10.53
CA THR A 95 -11.13 -20.64 10.14
C THR A 95 -10.28 -20.80 8.89
N ILE A 96 -10.07 -19.72 8.11
CA ILE A 96 -9.30 -19.78 6.86
C ILE A 96 -7.80 -19.67 7.16
N PRO A 97 -6.97 -20.69 6.88
CA PRO A 97 -5.53 -20.58 7.00
C PRO A 97 -4.95 -19.56 6.05
N VAL A 98 -4.03 -18.73 6.53
CA VAL A 98 -3.38 -17.68 5.72
C VAL A 98 -1.87 -17.73 5.94
N ILE A 99 -1.13 -17.69 4.84
CA ILE A 99 0.30 -17.36 4.82
C ILE A 99 0.42 -15.92 4.37
N ALA A 100 1.06 -15.07 5.16
CA ALA A 100 1.30 -13.68 4.79
C ALA A 100 2.78 -13.35 4.96
N GLY A 101 3.32 -12.59 4.01
CA GLY A 101 4.72 -12.19 4.00
C GLY A 101 4.94 -10.88 3.24
N THR A 102 6.13 -10.32 3.46
CA THR A 102 6.61 -9.12 2.76
C THR A 102 8.05 -9.33 2.31
N VAL A 103 8.50 -8.52 1.37
CA VAL A 103 9.91 -8.46 0.98
C VAL A 103 10.66 -7.43 1.84
N VAL A 104 11.99 -7.46 1.80
CA VAL A 104 12.83 -6.53 2.56
C VAL A 104 12.66 -5.09 2.07
N ALA A 105 12.50 -4.92 0.76
CA ALA A 105 12.56 -3.64 0.08
C ALA A 105 11.43 -3.53 -0.97
N GLU A 106 10.18 -3.43 -0.52
CA GLU A 106 8.98 -3.37 -1.39
C GLU A 106 9.08 -2.23 -2.41
N LEU A 107 9.52 -1.06 -1.98
CA LEU A 107 9.64 0.12 -2.81
C LEU A 107 11.04 0.33 -3.40
N GLY A 108 11.95 -0.64 -3.26
CA GLY A 108 13.35 -0.52 -3.68
C GLY A 108 13.54 -0.24 -5.18
N GLY A 109 12.65 -0.73 -6.03
CA GLY A 109 12.64 -0.44 -7.46
C GLY A 109 12.35 1.01 -7.81
N PHE A 110 11.74 1.76 -6.91
CA PHE A 110 11.38 3.17 -7.09
C PHE A 110 12.44 4.15 -6.55
N ALA A 111 13.58 3.64 -6.06
CA ALA A 111 14.69 4.45 -5.55
C ALA A 111 15.89 4.48 -6.52
N PRO A 112 15.81 5.18 -7.68
CA PRO A 112 16.86 5.17 -8.69
C PRO A 112 18.20 5.74 -8.19
N THR A 113 18.17 6.61 -7.20
CA THR A 113 19.36 7.23 -6.57
C THR A 113 20.20 6.21 -5.80
N LEU A 114 19.67 5.04 -5.49
CA LEU A 114 20.37 3.96 -4.79
C LEU A 114 20.83 2.81 -5.71
N ARG A 115 20.75 3.00 -7.02
CA ARG A 115 21.19 1.98 -7.99
C ARG A 115 22.66 1.60 -7.82
N ASN A 116 23.53 2.55 -7.48
CA ASN A 116 24.97 2.36 -7.30
C ASN A 116 25.37 2.06 -5.84
N ARG A 117 24.45 1.78 -4.95
CA ARG A 117 24.71 1.61 -3.51
C ARG A 117 25.73 0.53 -3.17
N THR A 118 25.83 -0.51 -3.99
CA THR A 118 26.80 -1.61 -3.80
C THR A 118 28.24 -1.23 -4.16
N SER A 119 28.46 -0.13 -4.89
CA SER A 119 29.76 0.39 -5.26
C SER A 119 30.22 1.55 -4.37
N MET A 120 29.36 2.02 -3.47
CA MET A 120 29.71 3.08 -2.52
C MET A 120 30.64 2.51 -1.42
N SER A 121 31.66 3.29 -1.05
CA SER A 121 32.46 3.00 0.14
C SER A 121 31.61 3.14 1.41
N ALA A 122 32.07 2.57 2.53
CA ALA A 122 31.33 2.68 3.80
C ALA A 122 31.12 4.15 4.23
N GLU A 123 32.12 5.00 3.98
CA GLU A 123 32.03 6.43 4.29
C GLU A 123 30.99 7.14 3.40
N GLU A 124 30.98 6.88 2.10
CA GLU A 124 29.98 7.42 1.17
C GLU A 124 28.56 7.00 1.55
N GLN A 125 28.38 5.75 1.99
CA GLN A 125 27.09 5.26 2.45
C GLN A 125 26.60 6.02 3.68
N ILE A 126 27.46 6.28 4.66
CA ILE A 126 27.09 7.06 5.86
C ILE A 126 26.78 8.51 5.49
N ILE A 127 27.59 9.14 4.64
CA ILE A 127 27.32 10.50 4.15
C ILE A 127 25.94 10.54 3.44
N TYR A 128 25.64 9.53 2.63
CA TYR A 128 24.36 9.43 1.96
C TYR A 128 23.19 9.29 2.94
N LEU A 129 23.32 8.42 3.96
CA LEU A 129 22.29 8.24 4.99
C LEU A 129 22.03 9.52 5.79
N LYS A 130 23.07 10.29 6.09
CA LYS A 130 22.93 11.58 6.84
C LYS A 130 22.02 12.59 6.14
N LYS A 131 21.92 12.55 4.81
CA LYS A 131 21.00 13.42 4.05
C LYS A 131 19.52 13.17 4.37
N TYR A 132 19.16 11.94 4.74
CA TYR A 132 17.78 11.52 4.99
C TYR A 132 17.46 11.31 6.48
N LEU A 133 18.45 10.87 7.27
CA LEU A 133 18.28 10.46 8.65
C LEU A 133 18.95 11.41 9.65
N GLY A 134 19.68 12.41 9.15
CA GLY A 134 20.34 13.40 10.01
C GLY A 134 21.30 12.75 11.00
N SER A 135 21.22 13.16 12.26
CA SER A 135 22.07 12.67 13.36
C SER A 135 21.86 11.20 13.70
N SER A 136 20.74 10.61 13.35
CA SER A 136 20.43 9.20 13.64
C SER A 136 21.06 8.21 12.64
N ALA A 137 21.71 8.71 11.59
CA ALA A 137 22.22 7.88 10.50
C ALA A 137 23.24 6.82 10.96
N GLU A 138 24.19 7.17 11.82
CA GLU A 138 25.26 6.26 12.26
C GLU A 138 24.71 5.17 13.19
N GLU A 139 23.84 5.55 14.12
CA GLU A 139 23.19 4.59 15.02
C GLU A 139 22.33 3.60 14.24
N LEU A 140 21.49 4.09 13.34
CA LEU A 140 20.61 3.25 12.52
C LEU A 140 21.40 2.39 11.55
N ALA A 141 22.50 2.89 10.96
CA ALA A 141 23.40 2.09 10.14
C ALA A 141 24.04 0.95 10.92
N THR A 142 24.45 1.20 12.16
CA THR A 142 25.03 0.18 13.05
C THR A 142 24.01 -0.92 13.36
N LEU A 143 22.79 -0.54 13.73
CA LEU A 143 21.70 -1.49 13.97
C LEU A 143 21.33 -2.28 12.70
N PHE A 144 21.30 -1.60 11.56
CA PHE A 144 21.01 -2.25 10.28
C PHE A 144 22.08 -3.28 9.93
N HIS A 145 23.36 -2.91 10.02
CA HIS A 145 24.49 -3.83 9.75
C HIS A 145 24.48 -5.03 10.70
N PHE A 146 24.14 -4.84 11.96
CA PHE A 146 23.97 -5.95 12.91
C PHE A 146 22.89 -6.95 12.46
N CYS A 147 21.77 -6.45 11.92
CA CYS A 147 20.66 -7.30 11.44
C CYS A 147 20.91 -7.88 10.05
N TYR A 148 21.66 -7.18 9.22
CA TYR A 148 21.89 -7.50 7.79
C TYR A 148 23.36 -7.28 7.41
N PRO A 149 24.30 -8.12 7.92
CA PRO A 149 25.74 -7.89 7.76
C PRO A 149 26.23 -7.93 6.29
N ASP A 150 25.52 -8.65 5.44
CA ASP A 150 25.88 -8.82 4.02
C ASP A 150 25.25 -7.76 3.10
N ARG A 151 24.60 -6.72 3.67
CA ARG A 151 23.95 -5.68 2.88
C ARG A 151 24.62 -4.32 3.05
N PRO A 152 24.62 -3.50 1.99
CA PRO A 152 25.01 -2.10 2.11
C PRO A 152 24.13 -1.40 3.14
N VAL A 153 24.71 -0.57 4.01
CA VAL A 153 23.90 0.13 5.04
C VAL A 153 22.88 1.11 4.45
N THR A 154 23.09 1.56 3.23
CA THR A 154 22.11 2.37 2.46
C THR A 154 20.80 1.62 2.17
N ASP A 155 20.79 0.27 2.23
CA ASP A 155 19.56 -0.52 2.11
C ASP A 155 18.58 -0.25 3.26
N LEU A 156 19.04 0.39 4.35
CA LEU A 156 18.18 0.90 5.41
C LEU A 156 17.07 1.81 4.87
N LEU A 157 17.36 2.64 3.85
CA LEU A 157 16.39 3.52 3.21
C LEU A 157 15.37 2.78 2.33
N LEU A 158 15.64 1.52 2.03
CA LEU A 158 14.77 0.67 1.21
C LEU A 158 13.91 -0.26 2.05
N LEU A 159 14.14 -0.33 3.37
CA LEU A 159 13.37 -1.22 4.23
C LEU A 159 11.87 -0.98 4.06
N ASP A 160 11.15 -2.07 3.85
CA ASP A 160 9.71 -2.04 3.82
C ASP A 160 9.13 -1.70 5.19
N THR A 161 8.88 -0.43 5.42
CA THR A 161 8.14 0.08 6.58
C THR A 161 6.64 0.14 6.31
N PHE A 162 6.25 -0.05 5.07
CA PHE A 162 4.90 0.12 4.56
C PHE A 162 4.02 -1.12 4.75
N SER A 163 4.45 -2.27 4.24
CA SER A 163 3.66 -3.51 4.33
C SER A 163 4.07 -4.37 5.54
N ARG A 164 5.33 -4.29 5.97
CA ARG A 164 5.88 -5.20 6.99
C ARG A 164 5.18 -5.06 8.35
N THR A 165 5.01 -3.84 8.83
CA THR A 165 4.38 -3.58 10.14
C THR A 165 2.93 -4.04 10.13
N ALA A 166 2.18 -3.68 9.09
CA ALA A 166 0.79 -4.07 8.91
C ALA A 166 0.62 -5.58 8.77
N THR A 167 1.51 -6.23 7.99
CA THR A 167 1.49 -7.69 7.84
C THR A 167 1.78 -8.40 9.15
N LYS A 168 2.76 -7.93 9.94
CA LYS A 168 3.05 -8.51 11.27
C LYS A 168 1.86 -8.37 12.23
N ASP A 169 1.19 -7.21 12.25
CA ASP A 169 0.00 -6.99 13.08
C ASP A 169 -1.15 -7.91 12.65
N PHE A 170 -1.41 -8.00 11.34
CA PHE A 170 -2.40 -8.93 10.79
C PHE A 170 -2.13 -10.37 11.19
N VAL A 171 -0.89 -10.86 10.99
CA VAL A 171 -0.52 -12.24 11.32
C VAL A 171 -0.68 -12.53 12.80
N ARG A 172 -0.23 -11.61 13.68
CA ARG A 172 -0.39 -11.75 15.13
C ARG A 172 -1.86 -11.86 15.56
N LYS A 173 -2.70 -10.98 15.02
CA LYS A 173 -4.14 -10.99 15.31
C LYS A 173 -4.82 -12.24 14.74
N LYS A 174 -4.41 -12.68 13.55
CA LYS A 174 -4.95 -13.88 12.91
C LYS A 174 -4.53 -15.15 13.64
N ALA A 175 -3.30 -15.22 14.16
CA ALA A 175 -2.76 -16.37 14.88
C ALA A 175 -3.39 -16.58 16.27
N ALA A 176 -4.22 -15.66 16.75
CA ALA A 176 -4.96 -15.79 18.00
C ALA A 176 -6.20 -16.71 17.86
N PHE A 177 -6.48 -17.20 16.67
CA PHE A 177 -7.58 -18.11 16.35
C PHE A 177 -7.08 -19.43 15.76
#